data_fe934f0f3b6bf4b98ba44eb80e0b8efb
#
_entry.id   fe934f0f3b6bf4b98ba44eb80e0b8efb
#
_cell.length_a   1.000
_cell.length_b   1.000
_cell.length_c   1.000
_cell.angle_alpha   90.00
_cell.angle_beta   90.00
_cell.angle_gamma   90.00
#
_symmetry.space_group_name_H-M   'P 1'
#
loop_
_entity.id
_entity.type
_entity.pdbx_description
1 polymer ?
#
loop_
_entity_poly.entity_id
_entity_poly.type
_entity_poly.pdbx_seq_one_letter_code
_entity_poly.pdbx_strand_id
1 'polypeptide(L)'
;MKLELTYDEVSTIVAALLTKVTTAESNALKCAKYGMDKDVEFWQERAEVYRKTCNTVVAQREQADKEYEQAAAEVAKMEEGR
;
A
#
# COMPACT_ATOMS: atom_id res chain seq x y z
N MET A 1 15.42 -0.16 0.18
CA MET A 1 15.19 -0.22 -1.28
C MET A 1 14.15 0.83 -1.67
N LYS A 2 14.47 1.67 -2.61
CA LYS A 2 13.56 2.72 -3.08
C LYS A 2 12.79 2.19 -4.28
N LEU A 3 11.44 2.13 -4.16
CA LEU A 3 10.57 1.71 -5.25
C LEU A 3 10.21 2.94 -6.09
N GLU A 4 10.56 2.90 -7.37
CA GLU A 4 10.17 3.94 -8.32
C GLU A 4 8.97 3.44 -9.12
N LEU A 5 7.78 3.79 -8.63
CA LEU A 5 6.51 3.37 -9.22
C LEU A 5 5.74 4.60 -9.71
N THR A 6 5.10 4.45 -10.86
CA THR A 6 4.17 5.46 -11.36
C THR A 6 2.87 5.41 -10.56
N TYR A 7 2.02 6.44 -10.66
CA TYR A 7 0.70 6.44 -10.04
C TYR A 7 -0.16 5.26 -10.50
N ASP A 8 -0.11 4.95 -11.79
CA ASP A 8 -0.87 3.81 -12.33
C ASP A 8 -0.40 2.49 -11.73
N GLU A 9 0.91 2.32 -11.59
CA GLU A 9 1.48 1.12 -10.97
C GLU A 9 1.10 1.02 -9.50
N VAL A 10 1.17 2.11 -8.75
CA VAL A 10 0.74 2.15 -7.35
C VAL A 10 -0.74 1.81 -7.22
N SER A 11 -1.59 2.43 -8.04
CA SER A 11 -3.03 2.15 -8.04
C SER A 11 -3.34 0.69 -8.33
N THR A 12 -2.63 0.10 -9.29
CA THR A 12 -2.79 -1.31 -9.65
C THR A 12 -2.39 -2.23 -8.50
N ILE A 13 -1.26 -1.96 -7.87
CA ILE A 13 -0.77 -2.75 -6.72
C ILE A 13 -1.74 -2.63 -5.55
N VAL A 14 -2.18 -1.41 -5.23
CA VAL A 14 -3.11 -1.15 -4.12
C VAL A 14 -4.43 -1.88 -4.37
N ALA A 15 -5.00 -1.78 -5.57
CA ALA A 15 -6.24 -2.46 -5.92
C ALA A 15 -6.11 -3.98 -5.79
N ALA A 16 -4.99 -4.56 -6.26
CA ALA A 16 -4.72 -5.99 -6.14
C ALA A 16 -4.60 -6.41 -4.66
N LEU A 17 -3.88 -5.64 -3.85
CA LEU A 17 -3.71 -5.93 -2.41
C LEU A 17 -5.03 -5.81 -1.65
N LEU A 18 -5.86 -4.81 -1.96
CA LEU A 18 -7.18 -4.65 -1.32
C LEU A 18 -8.11 -5.81 -1.68
N THR A 19 -8.05 -6.31 -2.92
CA THR A 19 -8.77 -7.51 -3.32
C THR A 19 -8.31 -8.72 -2.50
N LYS A 20 -7.00 -8.85 -2.28
CA LYS A 20 -6.43 -9.92 -1.44
C LYS A 20 -6.89 -9.80 0.01
N VAL A 21 -6.94 -8.59 0.56
CA VAL A 21 -7.46 -8.35 1.91
C VAL A 21 -8.92 -8.83 2.02
N THR A 22 -9.76 -8.42 1.09
CA THR A 22 -11.17 -8.81 1.07
C THR A 22 -11.33 -10.32 0.99
N THR A 23 -10.56 -10.99 0.13
CA THR A 23 -10.57 -12.45 0.00
C THR A 23 -10.14 -13.13 1.29
N ALA A 24 -9.05 -12.64 1.91
CA ALA A 24 -8.55 -13.21 3.17
C ALA A 24 -9.56 -13.05 4.31
N GLU A 25 -10.18 -11.88 4.43
CA GLU A 25 -11.22 -11.64 5.43
C GLU A 25 -12.45 -12.54 5.23
N SER A 26 -12.88 -12.69 3.98
CA SER A 26 -13.98 -13.59 3.63
C SER A 26 -13.66 -15.03 4.00
N ASN A 27 -12.44 -15.48 3.71
CA ASN A 27 -11.99 -16.83 4.06
C ASN A 27 -11.92 -17.02 5.58
N ALA A 28 -11.47 -15.99 6.33
CA ALA A 28 -11.46 -16.04 7.78
C ALA A 28 -12.88 -16.23 8.35
N LEU A 29 -13.86 -15.50 7.82
CA LEU A 29 -15.25 -15.62 8.24
C LEU A 29 -15.82 -17.02 7.94
N LYS A 30 -15.51 -17.57 6.77
CA LYS A 30 -15.92 -18.93 6.41
C LYS A 30 -15.30 -19.97 7.35
N CYS A 31 -14.03 -19.84 7.64
CA CYS A 31 -13.34 -20.75 8.56
C CYS A 31 -13.91 -20.63 9.98
N ALA A 32 -14.23 -19.43 10.45
CA ALA A 32 -14.86 -19.22 11.75
C ALA A 32 -16.23 -19.92 11.82
N LYS A 33 -17.01 -19.85 10.74
CA LYS A 33 -18.31 -20.50 10.66
C LYS A 33 -18.23 -22.03 10.84
N TYR A 34 -17.14 -22.62 10.38
CA TYR A 34 -16.91 -24.07 10.48
C TYR A 34 -16.02 -24.48 11.64
N GLY A 35 -15.69 -23.56 12.54
CA GLY A 35 -14.87 -23.84 13.73
C GLY A 35 -13.41 -24.15 13.45
N MET A 36 -12.88 -23.67 12.32
CA MET A 36 -11.50 -23.92 11.90
C MET A 36 -10.57 -22.82 12.42
N ASP A 37 -10.35 -22.76 13.72
CA ASP A 37 -9.67 -21.64 14.40
C ASP A 37 -8.26 -21.36 13.88
N LYS A 38 -7.48 -22.40 13.58
CA LYS A 38 -6.12 -22.21 13.04
C LYS A 38 -6.13 -21.57 11.67
N ASP A 39 -7.11 -21.91 10.85
CA ASP A 39 -7.27 -21.33 9.52
C ASP A 39 -7.77 -19.90 9.61
N VAL A 40 -8.60 -19.58 10.61
CA VAL A 40 -9.01 -18.19 10.89
C VAL A 40 -7.78 -17.33 11.16
N GLU A 41 -6.89 -17.77 12.05
CA GLU A 41 -5.65 -17.05 12.37
C GLU A 41 -4.79 -16.85 11.12
N PHE A 42 -4.63 -17.90 10.32
CA PHE A 42 -3.85 -17.84 9.07
C PHE A 42 -4.39 -16.73 8.14
N TRP A 43 -5.69 -16.71 7.90
CA TRP A 43 -6.28 -15.73 7.00
C TRP A 43 -6.27 -14.32 7.57
N GLN A 44 -6.43 -14.15 8.89
CA GLN A 44 -6.30 -12.85 9.54
C GLN A 44 -4.89 -12.29 9.42
N GLU A 45 -3.87 -13.13 9.62
CA GLU A 45 -2.48 -12.75 9.45
C GLU A 45 -2.17 -12.36 8.00
N ARG A 46 -2.71 -13.11 7.03
CA ARG A 46 -2.54 -12.77 5.60
C ARG A 46 -3.17 -11.42 5.27
N ALA A 47 -4.37 -11.17 5.77
CA ALA A 47 -5.02 -9.87 5.58
C ALA A 47 -4.17 -8.73 6.13
N GLU A 48 -3.59 -8.91 7.30
CA GLU A 48 -2.72 -7.91 7.91
C GLU A 48 -1.44 -7.66 7.10
N VAL A 49 -0.81 -8.71 6.60
CA VAL A 49 0.37 -8.59 5.73
C VAL A 49 0.03 -7.78 4.47
N TYR A 50 -1.11 -8.08 3.84
CA TYR A 50 -1.54 -7.34 2.65
C TYR A 50 -1.81 -5.87 2.95
N ARG A 51 -2.44 -5.55 4.09
CA ARG A 51 -2.67 -4.16 4.51
C ARG A 51 -1.37 -3.41 4.76
N LYS A 52 -0.42 -4.03 5.47
CA LYS A 52 0.89 -3.44 5.74
C LYS A 52 1.65 -3.18 4.46
N THR A 53 1.64 -4.11 3.53
CA THR A 53 2.29 -3.97 2.22
C THR A 53 1.65 -2.81 1.44
N CYS A 54 0.33 -2.72 1.44
CA CYS A 54 -0.40 -1.63 0.82
C CYS A 54 0.04 -0.27 1.39
N ASN A 55 0.10 -0.16 2.72
CA ASN A 55 0.53 1.06 3.40
C ASN A 55 1.97 1.43 3.05
N THR A 56 2.85 0.44 2.94
CA THR A 56 4.24 0.65 2.55
C THR A 56 4.34 1.23 1.14
N VAL A 57 3.60 0.66 0.19
CA VAL A 57 3.60 1.13 -1.20
C VAL A 57 3.08 2.57 -1.28
N VAL A 58 1.98 2.86 -0.60
CA VAL A 58 1.39 4.21 -0.56
C VAL A 58 2.36 5.20 0.07
N ALA A 59 2.98 4.84 1.20
CA ALA A 59 3.93 5.72 1.89
C ALA A 59 5.15 6.05 1.03
N GLN A 60 5.66 5.08 0.28
CA GLN A 60 6.80 5.31 -0.63
C GLN A 60 6.42 6.26 -1.76
N ARG A 61 5.21 6.14 -2.30
CA ARG A 61 4.73 7.07 -3.33
C ARG A 61 4.55 8.48 -2.77
N GLU A 62 3.98 8.61 -1.57
CA GLU A 62 3.85 9.91 -0.90
C GLU A 62 5.20 10.57 -0.66
N GLN A 63 6.20 9.78 -0.25
CA GLN A 63 7.56 10.28 -0.04
C GLN A 63 8.18 10.79 -1.36
N ALA A 64 8.00 10.06 -2.44
CA ALA A 64 8.47 10.48 -3.77
C ALA A 64 7.81 11.79 -4.21
N ASP A 65 6.51 11.95 -3.96
CA ASP A 65 5.78 13.18 -4.26
C ASP A 65 6.31 14.36 -3.46
N LYS A 66 6.60 14.17 -2.18
CA LYS A 66 7.18 15.22 -1.32
C LYS A 66 8.56 15.64 -1.81
N GLU A 67 9.40 14.69 -2.19
CA GLU A 67 10.73 14.97 -2.74
C GLU A 67 10.62 15.78 -4.03
N TYR A 68 9.70 15.42 -4.90
CA TYR A 68 9.45 16.14 -6.14
C TYR A 68 8.97 17.58 -5.88
N GLU A 69 8.02 17.77 -4.96
CA GLU A 69 7.51 19.08 -4.59
C GLU A 69 8.60 19.97 -4.02
N GLN A 70 9.48 19.41 -3.17
CA GLN A 70 10.60 20.15 -2.61
C GLN A 70 11.59 20.58 -3.69
N ALA A 71 11.92 19.69 -4.61
CA ALA A 71 12.81 19.99 -5.74
C ALA A 71 12.23 21.09 -6.63
N ALA A 72 10.93 21.00 -6.92
CA ALA A 72 10.23 22.01 -7.73
C ALA A 72 10.23 23.38 -7.03
N ALA A 73 10.02 23.40 -5.71
CA ALA A 73 10.06 24.64 -4.92
C ALA A 73 11.46 25.28 -4.93
N GLU A 74 12.51 24.48 -4.83
CA GLU A 74 13.89 24.95 -4.89
C GLU A 74 14.21 25.55 -6.25
N VAL A 75 13.79 24.92 -7.34
CA VAL A 75 13.98 25.44 -8.70
C VAL A 75 13.26 26.77 -8.86
N ALA A 76 12.01 26.87 -8.38
CA ALA A 76 11.24 28.12 -8.42
C ALA A 76 11.95 29.25 -7.67
N LYS A 77 12.54 28.96 -6.51
CA LYS A 77 13.33 29.95 -5.75
C LYS A 77 14.55 30.41 -6.51
N MET A 78 15.25 29.52 -7.20
CA MET A 78 16.42 29.85 -8.01
C MET A 78 16.03 30.78 -9.16
N GLU A 79 14.90 30.55 -9.81
CA GLU A 79 14.39 31.39 -10.89
C GLU A 79 13.99 32.78 -10.40
N GLU A 80 13.36 32.89 -9.23
CA GLU A 80 13.02 34.17 -8.61
C GLU A 80 14.24 35.00 -8.23
N GLY A 81 15.35 34.34 -7.90
CA GLY A 81 16.60 34.99 -7.54
C GLY A 81 17.40 35.58 -8.70
N ARG A 82 16.92 35.44 -9.91
CA ARG A 82 17.55 36.01 -11.10
C ARG A 82 16.87 37.32 -11.45
#